data_001268cb24a5a78112450a2c75cc88e2
#
_entry.id   001268cb24a5a78112450a2c75cc88e2
#
_cell.length_a   1.000
_cell.length_b   1.000
_cell.length_c   1.000
_cell.angle_alpha   90.00
_cell.angle_beta   90.00
_cell.angle_gamma   90.00
#
_symmetry.space_group_name_H-M   'P 1'
#
loop_
_entity.id
_entity.type
_entity.pdbx_description
1 polymer ?
#
loop_
_entity_poly.entity_id
_entity_poly.type
_entity_poly.pdbx_seq_one_letter_code
_entity_poly.pdbx_strand_id
1 'polypeptide(L)'
;QGKQCEDRIVNNWCVPLAALRVLQDAVPTLAYDDLFKIVIEGILKQTAECKTNGEQGTFWNMVQFFFSEGIINDTADFMVRYKMKLKTDVVDVAWLEKKPILYLQTSRIFNLYRKEGRKSDEKVLPTDALKYYLVNSPSYLGQKVARFNVYRNGFPVLDSVRKDKFGNPAKLSQAARCYCFDYQKLVDQYGLNMITGDGVPED
;
A
#
# COMPACT_ATOMS: atom_id res chain seq x y z
N GLN A 1 -30.07 4.05 3.90
CA GLN A 1 -28.83 4.55 4.50
C GLN A 1 -28.22 5.52 3.52
N GLY A 2 -28.20 6.84 3.84
CA GLY A 2 -27.59 7.87 3.00
C GLY A 2 -26.09 7.65 2.88
N LYS A 3 -25.59 7.51 1.66
CA LYS A 3 -24.15 7.46 1.39
C LYS A 3 -23.63 8.88 1.56
N GLN A 4 -22.70 9.10 2.50
CA GLN A 4 -22.00 10.36 2.64
C GLN A 4 -21.02 10.54 1.49
N CYS A 5 -21.21 11.59 0.71
CA CYS A 5 -20.25 12.06 -0.31
C CYS A 5 -19.54 13.32 0.19
N GLU A 6 -18.33 13.56 -0.27
CA GLU A 6 -17.64 14.81 0.03
C GLU A 6 -18.23 15.95 -0.82
N ASP A 7 -18.65 17.04 -0.18
CA ASP A 7 -19.29 18.18 -0.83
C ASP A 7 -18.48 18.75 -2.00
N ARG A 8 -17.15 18.76 -1.85
CA ARG A 8 -16.25 19.22 -2.91
C ARG A 8 -16.34 18.37 -4.17
N ILE A 9 -16.45 17.04 -4.02
CA ILE A 9 -16.59 16.12 -5.15
C ILE A 9 -17.95 16.31 -5.81
N VAL A 10 -19.00 16.40 -5.00
CA VAL A 10 -20.36 16.66 -5.51
C VAL A 10 -20.39 17.96 -6.32
N ASN A 11 -19.85 19.05 -5.78
CA ASN A 11 -19.80 20.34 -6.46
C ASN A 11 -19.00 20.30 -7.77
N ASN A 12 -17.88 19.57 -7.81
CA ASN A 12 -17.10 19.42 -9.04
C ASN A 12 -17.87 18.67 -10.14
N TRP A 13 -18.77 17.75 -9.78
CA TRP A 13 -19.60 17.04 -10.74
C TRP A 13 -20.88 17.81 -11.12
N CYS A 14 -21.38 18.70 -10.28
CA CYS A 14 -22.57 19.50 -10.58
C CYS A 14 -22.39 20.41 -11.79
N VAL A 15 -21.20 21.01 -11.96
CA VAL A 15 -20.93 21.93 -13.08
C VAL A 15 -21.01 21.22 -14.45
N PRO A 16 -20.25 20.14 -14.72
CA PRO A 16 -20.34 19.43 -15.98
C PRO A 16 -21.75 18.80 -16.20
N LEU A 17 -22.44 18.38 -15.14
CA LEU A 17 -23.79 17.86 -15.21
C LEU A 17 -24.77 18.93 -15.68
N ALA A 18 -24.71 20.14 -15.12
CA ALA A 18 -25.54 21.26 -15.55
C ALA A 18 -25.27 21.64 -17.01
N ALA A 19 -24.00 21.69 -17.41
CA ALA A 19 -23.62 21.96 -18.80
C ALA A 19 -24.15 20.89 -19.78
N LEU A 20 -24.01 19.61 -19.42
CA LEU A 20 -24.54 18.50 -20.23
C LEU A 20 -26.06 18.55 -20.33
N ARG A 21 -26.77 18.93 -19.26
CA ARG A 21 -28.20 19.06 -19.26
C ARG A 21 -28.67 20.16 -20.26
N VAL A 22 -28.02 21.32 -20.21
CA VAL A 22 -28.26 22.40 -21.15
C VAL A 22 -28.00 21.96 -22.59
N LEU A 23 -26.92 21.21 -22.83
CA LEU A 23 -26.62 20.66 -24.16
C LEU A 23 -27.67 19.65 -24.63
N GLN A 24 -28.19 18.78 -23.77
CA GLN A 24 -29.24 17.83 -24.10
C GLN A 24 -30.55 18.55 -24.47
N ASP A 25 -30.89 19.63 -23.75
CA ASP A 25 -32.07 20.42 -24.03
C ASP A 25 -31.94 21.17 -25.40
N ALA A 26 -30.71 21.58 -25.76
CA ALA A 26 -30.43 22.25 -27.03
C ALA A 26 -30.28 21.28 -28.22
N VAL A 27 -29.80 20.06 -27.97
CA VAL A 27 -29.51 19.04 -28.98
C VAL A 27 -30.07 17.68 -28.52
N PRO A 28 -31.38 17.42 -28.80
CA PRO A 28 -32.04 16.20 -28.32
C PRO A 28 -31.42 14.87 -28.77
N THR A 29 -30.63 14.89 -29.85
CA THR A 29 -29.88 13.71 -30.33
C THR A 29 -28.70 13.30 -29.41
N LEU A 30 -28.32 14.14 -28.44
CA LEU A 30 -27.31 13.85 -27.41
C LEU A 30 -27.93 13.25 -26.15
N ALA A 31 -29.11 12.65 -26.22
CA ALA A 31 -29.77 12.01 -25.09
C ALA A 31 -28.93 10.79 -24.60
N TYR A 32 -28.43 10.88 -23.39
CA TYR A 32 -27.81 9.77 -22.66
C TYR A 32 -28.81 9.32 -21.58
N ASP A 33 -29.46 8.18 -21.80
CA ASP A 33 -30.51 7.69 -20.90
C ASP A 33 -30.08 7.43 -19.46
N ASP A 34 -28.78 7.17 -19.23
CA ASP A 34 -28.20 6.82 -17.90
C ASP A 34 -27.20 7.85 -17.35
N LEU A 35 -27.19 9.09 -17.88
CA LEU A 35 -26.20 10.09 -17.48
C LEU A 35 -26.16 10.32 -15.96
N PHE A 36 -27.34 10.41 -15.34
CA PHE A 36 -27.44 10.64 -13.89
C PHE A 36 -26.89 9.49 -13.08
N LYS A 37 -27.09 8.26 -13.52
CA LYS A 37 -26.55 7.05 -12.90
C LYS A 37 -25.02 7.02 -13.00
N ILE A 38 -24.48 7.29 -14.19
CA ILE A 38 -23.02 7.35 -14.44
C ILE A 38 -22.35 8.38 -13.52
N VAL A 39 -22.97 9.56 -13.38
CA VAL A 39 -22.45 10.62 -12.52
C VAL A 39 -22.49 10.22 -11.04
N ILE A 40 -23.60 9.65 -10.55
CA ILE A 40 -23.69 9.18 -9.17
C ILE A 40 -22.64 8.10 -8.88
N GLU A 41 -22.49 7.14 -9.78
CA GLU A 41 -21.46 6.10 -9.66
C GLU A 41 -20.05 6.70 -9.65
N GLY A 42 -19.78 7.68 -10.51
CA GLY A 42 -18.54 8.44 -10.56
C GLY A 42 -18.24 9.18 -9.25
N ILE A 43 -19.21 9.91 -8.70
CA ILE A 43 -19.11 10.63 -7.43
C ILE A 43 -18.81 9.66 -6.28
N LEU A 44 -19.54 8.56 -6.20
CA LEU A 44 -19.35 7.55 -5.15
C LEU A 44 -17.97 6.89 -5.23
N LYS A 45 -17.53 6.55 -6.43
CA LYS A 45 -16.21 5.98 -6.69
C LYS A 45 -15.11 6.95 -6.30
N GLN A 46 -15.17 8.19 -6.75
CA GLN A 46 -14.19 9.22 -6.47
C GLN A 46 -14.14 9.58 -4.97
N THR A 47 -15.29 9.64 -4.29
CA THR A 47 -15.35 9.84 -2.84
C THR A 47 -14.66 8.70 -2.08
N ALA A 48 -14.89 7.45 -2.49
CA ALA A 48 -14.24 6.30 -1.90
C ALA A 48 -12.72 6.32 -2.12
N GLU A 49 -12.29 6.65 -3.33
CA GLU A 49 -10.87 6.78 -3.69
C GLU A 49 -10.18 7.90 -2.91
N CYS A 50 -10.80 9.08 -2.77
CA CYS A 50 -10.23 10.20 -1.99
C CYS A 50 -10.08 9.84 -0.51
N LYS A 51 -11.07 9.19 0.11
CA LYS A 51 -10.97 8.74 1.50
C LYS A 51 -9.86 7.72 1.69
N THR A 52 -9.84 6.71 0.83
CA THR A 52 -8.84 5.65 0.89
C THR A 52 -7.43 6.20 0.68
N ASN A 53 -7.24 7.07 -0.32
CA ASN A 53 -5.94 7.66 -0.63
C ASN A 53 -5.47 8.62 0.46
N GLY A 54 -6.35 9.44 1.06
CA GLY A 54 -5.98 10.36 2.13
C GLY A 54 -5.47 9.63 3.38
N GLU A 55 -6.18 8.61 3.83
CA GLU A 55 -5.84 7.88 5.05
C GLU A 55 -4.69 6.88 4.85
N GLN A 56 -4.66 6.20 3.71
CA GLN A 56 -3.55 5.31 3.35
C GLN A 56 -2.31 6.11 2.93
N GLY A 57 -2.48 7.26 2.28
CA GLY A 57 -1.39 8.14 1.87
C GLY A 57 -0.52 8.54 3.05
N THR A 58 -1.11 8.96 4.17
CA THR A 58 -0.37 9.27 5.41
C THR A 58 0.46 8.08 5.90
N PHE A 59 -0.12 6.87 5.88
CA PHE A 59 0.62 5.66 6.27
C PHE A 59 1.81 5.39 5.34
N TRP A 60 1.61 5.42 4.02
CA TRP A 60 2.68 5.15 3.08
C TRP A 60 3.76 6.24 3.06
N ASN A 61 3.39 7.50 3.26
CA ASN A 61 4.34 8.59 3.43
C ASN A 61 5.20 8.39 4.69
N MET A 62 4.60 7.97 5.81
CA MET A 62 5.38 7.61 7.00
C MET A 62 6.30 6.40 6.78
N VAL A 63 5.85 5.37 6.05
CA VAL A 63 6.69 4.22 5.70
C VAL A 63 7.88 4.67 4.84
N GLN A 64 7.64 5.56 3.86
CA GLN A 64 8.71 6.14 3.05
C GLN A 64 9.69 6.96 3.90
N PHE A 65 9.16 7.77 4.82
CA PHE A 65 9.97 8.54 5.78
C PHE A 65 10.82 7.60 6.65
N PHE A 66 10.26 6.54 7.21
CA PHE A 66 11.03 5.57 8.00
C PHE A 66 12.14 4.91 7.20
N PHE A 67 11.91 4.67 5.92
CA PHE A 67 12.92 4.14 5.02
C PHE A 67 14.04 5.16 4.76
N SER A 68 13.70 6.40 4.40
CA SER A 68 14.67 7.46 4.09
C SER A 68 15.55 7.83 5.29
N GLU A 69 14.98 7.78 6.51
CA GLU A 69 15.70 8.02 7.77
C GLU A 69 16.44 6.79 8.31
N GLY A 70 16.41 5.66 7.60
CA GLY A 70 17.05 4.42 8.04
C GLY A 70 16.45 3.81 9.32
N ILE A 71 15.21 4.20 9.68
CA ILE A 71 14.48 3.66 10.84
C ILE A 71 14.03 2.23 10.57
N ILE A 72 13.69 1.93 9.31
CA ILE A 72 13.37 0.58 8.83
C ILE A 72 14.43 0.10 7.84
N ASN A 73 14.74 -1.18 7.90
CA ASN A 73 15.80 -1.78 7.11
C ASN A 73 15.26 -2.86 6.17
N ASP A 74 15.80 -2.90 4.95
CA ASP A 74 15.55 -4.01 4.03
C ASP A 74 15.92 -5.34 4.69
N THR A 75 15.18 -6.37 4.36
CA THR A 75 15.29 -7.73 4.89
C THR A 75 14.97 -7.89 6.39
N ALA A 76 14.82 -6.79 7.16
CA ALA A 76 14.42 -6.82 8.56
C ALA A 76 12.97 -6.42 8.80
N ASP A 77 12.55 -5.32 8.23
CA ASP A 77 11.24 -4.70 8.47
C ASP A 77 10.34 -4.80 7.24
N PHE A 78 10.96 -4.83 6.07
CA PHE A 78 10.33 -5.04 4.78
C PHE A 78 11.26 -5.78 3.83
N MET A 79 10.74 -6.24 2.71
CA MET A 79 11.51 -6.79 1.59
C MET A 79 10.76 -6.51 0.29
N VAL A 80 11.45 -6.06 -0.74
CA VAL A 80 10.92 -6.08 -2.10
C VAL A 80 11.55 -7.26 -2.83
N ARG A 81 10.73 -8.16 -3.38
CA ARG A 81 11.18 -9.35 -4.09
C ARG A 81 10.44 -9.51 -5.41
N TYR A 82 11.18 -9.81 -6.46
CA TYR A 82 10.61 -10.11 -7.77
C TYR A 82 10.17 -11.56 -7.84
N LYS A 83 8.88 -11.80 -8.04
CA LYS A 83 8.29 -13.13 -8.04
C LYS A 83 7.44 -13.40 -9.27
N MET A 84 7.55 -14.62 -9.81
CA MET A 84 6.64 -15.13 -10.85
C MET A 84 5.41 -15.80 -10.24
N LYS A 85 5.48 -16.22 -8.97
CA LYS A 85 4.37 -16.89 -8.27
C LYS A 85 4.27 -16.36 -6.85
N LEU A 86 3.05 -16.14 -6.40
CA LEU A 86 2.76 -15.75 -5.04
C LEU A 86 1.58 -16.56 -4.51
N LYS A 87 1.79 -17.16 -3.34
CA LYS A 87 0.74 -17.81 -2.56
C LYS A 87 0.64 -17.15 -1.20
N THR A 88 -0.55 -16.66 -0.88
CA THR A 88 -0.92 -16.03 0.40
C THR A 88 -2.23 -16.65 0.89
N ASP A 89 -2.83 -16.08 1.91
CA ASP A 89 -4.17 -16.41 2.38
C ASP A 89 -5.30 -15.93 1.44
N VAL A 90 -5.04 -14.96 0.57
CA VAL A 90 -6.03 -14.33 -0.32
C VAL A 90 -5.83 -14.75 -1.78
N VAL A 91 -4.57 -14.85 -2.23
CA VAL A 91 -4.27 -15.13 -3.63
C VAL A 91 -3.35 -16.36 -3.80
N ASP A 92 -3.58 -17.11 -4.87
CA ASP A 92 -2.65 -18.10 -5.41
C ASP A 92 -2.51 -17.81 -6.90
N VAL A 93 -1.50 -17.02 -7.27
CA VAL A 93 -1.35 -16.47 -8.62
C VAL A 93 0.03 -16.76 -9.19
N ALA A 94 0.09 -16.92 -10.51
CA ALA A 94 1.31 -16.96 -11.29
C ALA A 94 1.23 -15.92 -12.40
N TRP A 95 2.34 -15.25 -12.65
CA TRP A 95 2.48 -14.26 -13.70
C TRP A 95 3.46 -14.74 -14.77
N LEU A 96 3.31 -14.23 -15.98
CA LEU A 96 4.25 -14.53 -17.08
C LEU A 96 5.62 -13.89 -16.86
N GLU A 97 5.64 -12.73 -16.15
CA GLU A 97 6.85 -11.99 -15.84
C GLU A 97 6.99 -11.82 -14.31
N LYS A 98 8.24 -11.63 -13.85
CA LYS A 98 8.51 -11.35 -12.44
C LYS A 98 7.90 -10.00 -12.04
N LYS A 99 7.08 -10.00 -10.99
CA LYS A 99 6.49 -8.78 -10.41
C LYS A 99 7.16 -8.43 -9.09
N PRO A 100 7.40 -7.13 -8.83
CA PRO A 100 7.92 -6.68 -7.55
C PRO A 100 6.82 -6.76 -6.49
N ILE A 101 7.06 -7.54 -5.45
CA ILE A 101 6.16 -7.73 -4.31
C ILE A 101 6.82 -7.16 -3.06
N LEU A 102 6.14 -6.24 -2.40
CA LEU A 102 6.54 -5.72 -1.10
C LEU A 102 6.00 -6.64 0.00
N TYR A 103 6.89 -7.17 0.83
CA TYR A 103 6.61 -7.88 2.08
C TYR A 103 6.84 -6.91 3.24
N LEU A 104 5.80 -6.53 3.95
CA LEU A 104 5.87 -5.57 5.04
C LEU A 104 5.63 -6.26 6.39
N GLN A 105 6.59 -6.21 7.30
CA GLN A 105 6.46 -6.79 8.64
C GLN A 105 5.47 -5.97 9.48
N THR A 106 4.26 -6.47 9.63
CA THR A 106 3.13 -5.70 10.18
C THR A 106 3.32 -5.26 11.62
N SER A 107 3.80 -6.14 12.49
CA SER A 107 3.93 -5.85 13.94
C SER A 107 4.85 -4.66 14.22
N ARG A 108 6.01 -4.64 13.56
CA ARG A 108 7.00 -3.58 13.76
C ARG A 108 6.55 -2.28 13.11
N ILE A 109 6.11 -2.32 11.86
CA ILE A 109 5.70 -1.12 11.12
C ILE A 109 4.51 -0.44 11.79
N PHE A 110 3.50 -1.18 12.26
CA PHE A 110 2.36 -0.59 12.97
C PHE A 110 2.75 0.01 14.32
N ASN A 111 3.73 -0.57 15.02
CA ASN A 111 4.25 0.02 16.23
C ASN A 111 5.01 1.33 15.98
N LEU A 112 5.82 1.38 14.92
CA LEU A 112 6.52 2.61 14.51
C LEU A 112 5.51 3.70 14.10
N TYR A 113 4.52 3.37 13.28
CA TYR A 113 3.46 4.28 12.85
C TYR A 113 2.74 4.92 14.04
N ARG A 114 2.32 4.11 15.03
CA ARG A 114 1.66 4.63 16.24
C ARG A 114 2.58 5.48 17.10
N LYS A 115 3.86 5.11 17.19
CA LYS A 115 4.85 5.86 17.97
C LYS A 115 5.12 7.22 17.35
N GLU A 116 5.26 7.29 16.04
CA GLU A 116 5.54 8.52 15.33
C GLU A 116 4.33 9.47 15.34
N GLY A 117 3.14 8.97 15.09
CA GLY A 117 1.92 9.77 15.16
C GLY A 117 1.66 10.40 16.52
N ARG A 118 2.11 9.75 17.62
CA ARG A 118 2.04 10.36 18.96
C ARG A 118 3.03 11.49 19.17
N LYS A 119 4.12 11.53 18.41
CA LYS A 119 5.14 12.58 18.53
C LYS A 119 4.82 13.79 17.67
N SER A 120 4.29 13.55 16.47
CA SER A 120 4.04 14.59 15.46
C SER A 120 2.68 15.27 15.63
N ASP A 121 1.85 14.87 16.59
CA ASP A 121 0.46 15.30 16.75
C ASP A 121 -0.39 15.11 15.47
N GLU A 122 0.07 14.25 14.56
CA GLU A 122 -0.66 13.89 13.36
C GLU A 122 -1.79 12.90 13.68
N LYS A 123 -2.90 13.05 12.97
CA LYS A 123 -4.01 12.10 13.05
C LYS A 123 -3.62 10.77 12.44
N VAL A 124 -3.06 9.88 13.25
CA VAL A 124 -2.81 8.49 12.85
C VAL A 124 -4.05 7.64 13.06
N LEU A 125 -4.33 6.76 12.10
CA LEU A 125 -5.43 5.84 12.22
C LEU A 125 -5.24 4.86 13.38
N PRO A 126 -6.30 4.50 14.09
CA PRO A 126 -6.30 3.33 14.97
C PRO A 126 -5.85 2.08 14.19
N THR A 127 -5.14 1.17 14.87
CA THR A 127 -4.54 0.00 14.21
C THR A 127 -5.53 -0.84 13.42
N ASP A 128 -6.77 -0.99 13.93
CA ASP A 128 -7.77 -1.82 13.27
C ASP A 128 -8.37 -1.12 12.03
N ALA A 129 -8.55 0.21 12.10
CA ALA A 129 -8.93 1.00 10.93
C ALA A 129 -7.83 0.96 9.86
N LEU A 130 -6.57 1.14 10.24
CA LEU A 130 -5.44 1.03 9.33
C LEU A 130 -5.37 -0.36 8.66
N LYS A 131 -5.51 -1.44 9.43
CA LYS A 131 -5.56 -2.80 8.88
C LYS A 131 -6.70 -2.96 7.88
N TYR A 132 -7.90 -2.47 8.23
CA TYR A 132 -9.05 -2.52 7.35
C TYR A 132 -8.76 -1.84 6.01
N TYR A 133 -8.21 -0.62 6.02
CA TYR A 133 -7.87 0.10 4.80
C TYR A 133 -6.79 -0.61 3.99
N LEU A 134 -5.74 -1.10 4.63
CA LEU A 134 -4.66 -1.80 3.94
C LEU A 134 -5.13 -3.10 3.27
N VAL A 135 -5.95 -3.90 3.96
CA VAL A 135 -6.48 -5.17 3.42
C VAL A 135 -7.46 -4.94 2.27
N ASN A 136 -8.19 -3.83 2.27
CA ASN A 136 -9.10 -3.45 1.18
C ASN A 136 -8.42 -2.61 0.08
N SER A 137 -7.12 -2.40 0.15
CA SER A 137 -6.37 -1.69 -0.87
C SER A 137 -6.25 -2.52 -2.17
N PRO A 138 -6.34 -1.89 -3.36
CA PRO A 138 -6.12 -2.57 -4.64
C PRO A 138 -4.73 -3.16 -4.82
N SER A 139 -3.76 -2.70 -4.04
CA SER A 139 -2.39 -3.22 -4.03
C SER A 139 -2.19 -4.42 -3.11
N TYR A 140 -3.14 -4.71 -2.21
CA TYR A 140 -3.03 -5.80 -1.24
C TYR A 140 -3.17 -7.17 -1.92
N LEU A 141 -2.22 -8.06 -1.62
CA LEU A 141 -2.14 -9.42 -2.18
C LEU A 141 -2.29 -10.52 -1.11
N GLY A 142 -2.60 -10.14 0.13
CA GLY A 142 -2.79 -11.08 1.23
C GLY A 142 -1.65 -11.04 2.26
N GLN A 143 -1.73 -11.95 3.22
CA GLN A 143 -0.71 -12.11 4.25
C GLN A 143 -0.05 -13.49 4.17
N LYS A 144 1.18 -13.55 4.66
CA LYS A 144 1.91 -14.81 4.81
C LYS A 144 2.97 -14.70 5.91
N VAL A 145 3.59 -15.81 6.22
CA VAL A 145 4.79 -15.84 7.06
C VAL A 145 6.02 -15.82 6.16
N ALA A 146 6.94 -14.90 6.43
CA ALA A 146 8.22 -14.80 5.76
C ALA A 146 9.36 -14.71 6.77
N ARG A 147 10.60 -14.98 6.32
CA ARG A 147 11.79 -14.84 7.16
C ARG A 147 12.36 -13.45 7.03
N PHE A 148 12.55 -12.78 8.16
CA PHE A 148 13.16 -11.47 8.27
C PHE A 148 14.43 -11.55 9.10
N ASN A 149 15.47 -10.81 8.73
CA ASN A 149 16.69 -10.73 9.47
C ASN A 149 16.47 -10.01 10.82
N VAL A 150 17.19 -10.45 11.83
CA VAL A 150 17.16 -9.81 13.16
C VAL A 150 18.22 -8.73 13.22
N TYR A 151 17.84 -7.52 13.59
CA TYR A 151 18.74 -6.40 13.82
C TYR A 151 18.75 -6.00 15.30
N ARG A 152 19.93 -5.64 15.82
CA ARG A 152 20.10 -5.08 17.14
C ARG A 152 21.02 -3.87 17.05
N ASN A 153 20.56 -2.73 17.57
CA ASN A 153 21.30 -1.45 17.51
C ASN A 153 21.73 -1.05 16.08
N GLY A 154 20.87 -1.29 15.07
CA GLY A 154 21.15 -0.98 13.68
C GLY A 154 22.02 -1.99 12.92
N PHE A 155 22.54 -3.03 13.59
CA PHE A 155 23.38 -4.05 12.97
C PHE A 155 22.66 -5.39 12.87
N PRO A 156 22.90 -6.17 11.79
CA PRO A 156 22.36 -7.52 11.68
C PRO A 156 22.99 -8.43 12.72
N VAL A 157 22.16 -9.19 13.41
CA VAL A 157 22.63 -10.23 14.34
C VAL A 157 23.10 -11.42 13.51
N LEU A 158 24.29 -11.92 13.81
CA LEU A 158 24.85 -13.09 13.15
C LEU A 158 24.45 -14.37 13.89
N ASP A 159 24.21 -15.42 13.14
CA ASP A 159 23.97 -16.77 13.67
C ASP A 159 25.33 -17.42 13.99
N SER A 160 25.52 -17.86 15.22
CA SER A 160 26.78 -18.48 15.66
C SER A 160 27.00 -19.87 15.06
N VAL A 161 25.97 -20.52 14.56
CA VAL A 161 26.00 -21.89 14.07
C VAL A 161 25.96 -21.98 12.57
N ARG A 162 25.08 -21.16 11.94
CA ARG A 162 24.85 -21.18 10.50
C ARG A 162 25.89 -20.36 9.76
N LYS A 163 26.38 -20.90 8.66
CA LYS A 163 27.25 -20.21 7.73
C LYS A 163 26.53 -19.98 6.41
N ASP A 164 26.89 -18.91 5.72
CA ASP A 164 26.44 -18.62 4.37
C ASP A 164 27.20 -19.50 3.33
N LYS A 165 26.88 -19.35 2.05
CA LYS A 165 27.51 -20.07 0.94
C LYS A 165 29.02 -19.81 0.80
N PHE A 166 29.54 -18.79 1.46
CA PHE A 166 30.95 -18.41 1.47
C PHE A 166 31.68 -18.78 2.76
N GLY A 167 30.99 -19.43 3.73
CA GLY A 167 31.56 -19.85 5.00
C GLY A 167 31.54 -18.79 6.10
N ASN A 168 31.00 -17.59 5.84
CA ASN A 168 30.84 -16.53 6.84
C ASN A 168 29.62 -16.80 7.74
N PRO A 169 29.59 -16.26 8.98
CA PRO A 169 28.40 -16.34 9.81
C PRO A 169 27.16 -15.79 9.09
N ALA A 170 26.11 -16.61 8.96
CA ALA A 170 24.88 -16.19 8.33
C ALA A 170 24.13 -15.17 9.20
N LYS A 171 23.33 -14.30 8.57
CA LYS A 171 22.45 -13.39 9.32
C LYS A 171 21.35 -14.20 10.02
N LEU A 172 21.15 -13.95 11.31
CA LEU A 172 20.07 -14.56 12.07
C LEU A 172 18.74 -14.09 11.51
N SER A 173 17.86 -15.02 11.19
CA SER A 173 16.52 -14.71 10.67
C SER A 173 15.43 -15.38 11.49
N GLN A 174 14.30 -14.69 11.64
CA GLN A 174 13.11 -15.18 12.31
C GLN A 174 11.90 -15.14 11.38
N ALA A 175 10.97 -16.07 11.61
CA ALA A 175 9.70 -16.08 10.91
C ALA A 175 8.77 -14.98 11.50
N ALA A 176 8.20 -14.15 10.64
CA ALA A 176 7.24 -13.13 11.04
C ALA A 176 6.09 -13.02 10.05
N ARG A 177 4.92 -12.62 10.54
CA ARG A 177 3.78 -12.30 9.67
C ARG A 177 4.04 -11.01 8.92
N CYS A 178 3.76 -11.02 7.63
CA CYS A 178 3.87 -9.86 6.77
C CYS A 178 2.65 -9.73 5.86
N TYR A 179 2.34 -8.50 5.50
CA TYR A 179 1.42 -8.19 4.41
C TYR A 179 2.20 -8.13 3.10
N CYS A 180 1.58 -8.65 2.05
CA CYS A 180 2.12 -8.64 0.69
C CYS A 180 1.35 -7.63 -0.14
N PHE A 181 2.09 -6.76 -0.84
CA PHE A 181 1.51 -5.76 -1.72
C PHE A 181 2.15 -5.81 -3.10
N ASP A 182 1.37 -5.50 -4.13
CA ASP A 182 1.89 -5.18 -5.46
C ASP A 182 2.68 -3.87 -5.36
N TYR A 183 4.01 -3.96 -5.38
CA TYR A 183 4.88 -2.81 -5.16
C TYR A 183 4.76 -1.78 -6.28
N GLN A 184 4.56 -2.21 -7.54
CA GLN A 184 4.39 -1.27 -8.64
C GLN A 184 3.17 -0.38 -8.44
N LYS A 185 2.04 -0.94 -8.02
CA LYS A 185 0.85 -0.14 -7.71
C LYS A 185 1.08 0.87 -6.58
N LEU A 186 1.90 0.53 -5.59
CA LEU A 186 2.26 1.47 -4.52
C LEU A 186 3.18 2.58 -5.01
N VAL A 187 4.12 2.28 -5.91
CA VAL A 187 4.95 3.28 -6.58
C VAL A 187 4.08 4.24 -7.38
N ASP A 188 3.18 3.70 -8.22
CA ASP A 188 2.31 4.50 -9.09
C ASP A 188 1.34 5.39 -8.29
N GLN A 189 0.85 4.91 -7.16
CA GLN A 189 -0.17 5.59 -6.37
C GLN A 189 0.40 6.56 -5.32
N TYR A 190 1.50 6.19 -4.67
CA TYR A 190 2.07 6.93 -3.53
C TYR A 190 3.51 7.43 -3.76
N GLY A 191 4.11 7.12 -4.91
CA GLY A 191 5.49 7.50 -5.21
C GLY A 191 6.53 6.79 -4.34
N LEU A 192 6.22 5.58 -3.82
CA LEU A 192 7.13 4.85 -2.95
C LEU A 192 8.44 4.51 -3.65
N ASN A 193 9.55 4.78 -2.98
CA ASN A 193 10.89 4.41 -3.44
C ASN A 193 11.66 3.72 -2.31
N MET A 194 11.48 2.40 -2.18
CA MET A 194 12.07 1.56 -1.13
C MET A 194 13.03 0.51 -1.70
N ILE A 195 13.47 0.66 -2.95
CA ILE A 195 14.47 -0.22 -3.55
C ILE A 195 15.83 0.42 -3.33
N THR A 196 16.67 -0.23 -2.53
CA THR A 196 18.09 0.10 -2.44
C THR A 196 18.80 -0.43 -3.70
N GLY A 197 19.67 0.37 -4.31
CA GLY A 197 20.27 0.07 -5.61
C GLY A 197 21.03 -1.27 -5.77
N ASP A 198 21.23 -2.00 -4.66
CA ASP A 198 21.85 -3.34 -4.65
C ASP A 198 20.81 -4.48 -4.65
N GLY A 199 19.54 -4.17 -4.82
CA GLY A 199 18.42 -5.05 -4.59
C GLY A 199 17.83 -5.72 -5.82
N VAL A 200 18.62 -6.34 -6.67
CA VAL A 200 18.18 -7.52 -7.43
C VAL A 200 18.76 -8.73 -6.70
N PRO A 201 18.05 -9.37 -5.77
CA PRO A 201 18.51 -10.64 -5.27
C PRO A 201 18.39 -11.63 -6.42
N GLU A 202 19.51 -12.11 -6.89
CA GLU A 202 19.59 -13.36 -7.63
C GLU A 202 18.92 -14.45 -6.78
N ASP A 203 18.13 -15.28 -7.44
CA ASP A 203 17.40 -16.45 -6.90
C ASP A 203 18.30 -17.43 -6.16
#